data_e048400e01b2ae14789afa8a6043f372
#
_entry.id   e048400e01b2ae14789afa8a6043f372
#
_cell.length_a   1.000
_cell.length_b   1.000
_cell.length_c   1.000
_cell.angle_alpha   90.00
_cell.angle_beta   90.00
_cell.angle_gamma   90.00
#
_symmetry.space_group_name_H-M   'P 1'
#
loop_
_entity.id
_entity.type
_entity.pdbx_description
1 polymer ?
#
loop_
_entity_poly.entity_id
_entity_poly.type
_entity_poly.pdbx_seq_one_letter_code
_entity_poly.pdbx_strand_id
1 'polypeptide(L)'
;MKTIRVVAAIIRDKDKIFATQRGYGEFKDGWEFPGGKIEQGETPEEAVVREIMEELDTEIKVGDLIDTIEYDYPTFHLSMDCFWAEVTAGHLELKEAEAAKWLTKDQLDSVAWLPADITLIDKIQGYMK
;
A
#
# COMPACT_ATOMS: atom_id res chain seq x y z
N MET A 1 23.41 6.72 -0.33
CA MET A 1 22.15 6.43 0.39
C MET A 1 21.61 5.09 -0.09
N LYS A 2 21.19 4.25 0.82
CA LYS A 2 20.63 2.94 0.47
C LYS A 2 19.24 3.08 -0.16
N THR A 3 18.97 2.32 -1.23
CA THR A 3 17.65 2.25 -1.84
C THR A 3 16.90 1.03 -1.32
N ILE A 4 15.71 1.24 -0.79
CA ILE A 4 14.81 0.17 -0.36
C ILE A 4 13.68 0.06 -1.36
N ARG A 5 13.55 -1.13 -1.98
CA ARG A 5 12.50 -1.40 -2.96
C ARG A 5 11.33 -2.10 -2.30
N VAL A 6 10.16 -1.48 -2.40
CA VAL A 6 8.92 -2.01 -1.80
C VAL A 6 7.81 -2.03 -2.82
N VAL A 7 6.75 -2.74 -2.49
CA VAL A 7 5.51 -2.77 -3.26
C VAL A 7 4.35 -2.38 -2.37
N ALA A 8 3.29 -1.85 -2.97
CA ALA A 8 2.07 -1.51 -2.26
C ALA A 8 0.86 -1.96 -3.09
N ALA A 9 -0.15 -2.50 -2.41
CA ALA A 9 -1.41 -2.90 -3.02
C ALA A 9 -2.46 -1.86 -2.73
N ILE A 10 -3.01 -1.25 -3.79
CA ILE A 10 -4.15 -0.37 -3.68
C ILE A 10 -5.38 -1.23 -3.95
N ILE A 11 -5.85 -1.86 -2.87
CA ILE A 11 -6.97 -2.81 -2.93
C ILE A 11 -8.25 -2.03 -3.11
N ARG A 12 -8.96 -2.34 -4.16
CA ARG A 12 -10.15 -1.60 -4.59
C ARG A 12 -11.39 -2.47 -4.47
N ASP A 13 -12.46 -1.88 -3.93
CA ASP A 13 -13.80 -2.48 -3.93
C ASP A 13 -14.79 -1.37 -4.26
N LYS A 14 -15.37 -1.44 -5.47
CA LYS A 14 -16.28 -0.41 -5.99
C LYS A 14 -15.63 0.97 -5.98
N ASP A 15 -16.16 1.90 -5.20
CA ASP A 15 -15.67 3.29 -5.11
C ASP A 15 -14.73 3.52 -3.93
N LYS A 16 -14.25 2.45 -3.29
CA LYS A 16 -13.42 2.54 -2.08
C LYS A 16 -12.07 1.87 -2.26
N ILE A 17 -11.08 2.37 -1.53
CA ILE A 17 -9.75 1.76 -1.45
C ILE A 17 -9.41 1.48 0.01
N PHE A 18 -8.61 0.42 0.22
CA PHE A 18 -8.26 -0.07 1.55
C PHE A 18 -6.95 0.52 2.03
N ALA A 19 -6.96 1.12 3.23
CA ALA A 19 -5.77 1.69 3.85
C ALA A 19 -5.58 1.12 5.25
N THR A 20 -4.34 1.04 5.70
CA THR A 20 -3.98 0.53 7.02
C THR A 20 -3.20 1.55 7.82
N GLN A 21 -3.34 1.51 9.14
CA GLN A 21 -2.58 2.35 10.05
C GLN A 21 -1.45 1.54 10.65
N ARG A 22 -0.22 2.07 10.58
CA ARG A 22 0.96 1.38 11.09
C ARG A 22 0.92 1.30 12.62
N GLY A 23 1.04 0.09 13.17
CA GLY A 23 0.91 -0.15 14.60
C GLY A 23 2.20 -0.09 15.40
N TYR A 24 3.37 -0.03 14.74
CA TYR A 24 4.65 -0.06 15.42
C TYR A 24 5.76 0.55 14.58
N GLY A 25 6.91 0.74 15.20
CA GLY A 25 8.11 1.19 14.51
C GLY A 25 8.11 2.67 14.16
N GLU A 26 8.97 3.02 13.23
CA GLU A 26 9.07 4.38 12.71
C GLU A 26 7.79 4.75 11.97
N PHE A 27 7.31 5.96 12.14
CA PHE A 27 6.04 6.46 11.58
C PHE A 27 4.80 5.73 12.12
N LYS A 28 4.87 5.20 13.35
CA LYS A 28 3.71 4.64 14.02
C LYS A 28 2.53 5.61 13.94
N ASP A 29 1.32 5.07 13.76
CA ASP A 29 0.05 5.79 13.60
C ASP A 29 -0.13 6.46 12.24
N GLY A 30 0.88 6.43 11.35
CA GLY A 30 0.74 6.90 9.98
C GLY A 30 -0.07 5.91 9.13
N TRP A 31 -0.80 6.44 8.17
CA TRP A 31 -1.62 5.63 7.26
C TRP A 31 -0.86 5.32 5.97
N GLU A 32 -1.06 4.14 5.45
CA GLU A 32 -0.35 3.63 4.28
C GLU A 32 -1.19 2.60 3.55
N PHE A 33 -0.75 2.23 2.35
CA PHE A 33 -1.31 1.07 1.66
C PHE A 33 -0.53 -0.18 2.07
N PRO A 34 -1.19 -1.33 2.21
CA PRO A 34 -0.49 -2.56 2.61
C PRO A 34 0.50 -3.00 1.54
N GLY A 35 1.60 -3.57 1.98
CA GLY A 35 2.69 -4.04 1.12
C GLY A 35 3.95 -4.28 1.93
N GLY A 36 5.08 -4.31 1.27
CA GLY A 36 6.36 -4.53 1.94
C GLY A 36 7.52 -4.65 0.97
N LYS A 37 8.64 -5.15 1.45
CA LYS A 37 9.88 -5.24 0.67
C LYS A 37 9.82 -6.33 -0.38
N ILE A 38 10.39 -6.05 -1.56
CA ILE A 38 10.60 -7.05 -2.60
C ILE A 38 11.78 -7.90 -2.16
N GLU A 39 11.61 -9.23 -2.17
CA GLU A 39 12.69 -10.15 -1.87
C GLU A 39 13.48 -10.51 -3.11
N GLN A 40 14.72 -10.98 -2.91
CA GLN A 40 15.59 -11.37 -4.00
C GLN A 40 14.92 -12.47 -4.85
N GLY A 41 14.90 -12.26 -6.16
CA GLY A 41 14.33 -13.23 -7.10
C GLY A 41 12.83 -13.08 -7.35
N GLU A 42 12.17 -12.17 -6.62
CA GLU A 42 10.75 -11.90 -6.85
C GLU A 42 10.55 -10.79 -7.88
N THR A 43 9.49 -10.92 -8.69
CA THR A 43 8.98 -9.77 -9.43
C THR A 43 8.17 -8.89 -8.46
N PRO A 44 7.97 -7.60 -8.78
CA PRO A 44 7.11 -6.74 -7.95
C PRO A 44 5.71 -7.32 -7.76
N GLU A 45 5.11 -7.90 -8.80
CA GLU A 45 3.78 -8.52 -8.72
C GLU A 45 3.75 -9.70 -7.75
N GLU A 46 4.78 -10.57 -7.80
CA GLU A 46 4.90 -11.69 -6.87
C GLU A 46 5.05 -11.20 -5.44
N ALA A 47 5.84 -10.15 -5.25
CA ALA A 47 6.09 -9.57 -3.93
C ALA A 47 4.80 -9.04 -3.30
N VAL A 48 3.98 -8.33 -4.06
CA VAL A 48 2.75 -7.74 -3.51
C VAL A 48 1.75 -8.84 -3.13
N VAL A 49 1.63 -9.89 -3.93
CA VAL A 49 0.75 -11.04 -3.60
C VAL A 49 1.21 -11.69 -2.29
N ARG A 50 2.51 -11.96 -2.17
CA ARG A 50 3.09 -12.56 -0.96
C ARG A 50 2.86 -11.69 0.28
N GLU A 51 3.15 -10.39 0.17
CA GLU A 51 3.03 -9.45 1.29
C GLU A 51 1.59 -9.34 1.79
N ILE A 52 0.62 -9.31 0.89
CA ILE A 52 -0.79 -9.24 1.30
C ILE A 52 -1.22 -10.55 1.97
N MET A 53 -0.73 -11.69 1.52
CA MET A 53 -1.00 -12.96 2.19
C MET A 53 -0.40 -12.97 3.59
N GLU A 54 0.84 -12.48 3.75
CA GLU A 54 1.50 -12.44 5.06
C GLU A 54 0.84 -11.45 6.03
N GLU A 55 0.50 -10.25 5.55
CA GLU A 55 -0.04 -9.19 6.40
C GLU A 55 -1.52 -9.33 6.70
N LEU A 56 -2.30 -9.80 5.74
CA LEU A 56 -3.77 -9.75 5.81
C LEU A 56 -4.45 -11.11 5.63
N ASP A 57 -3.67 -12.18 5.48
CA ASP A 57 -4.19 -13.52 5.21
C ASP A 57 -5.22 -13.51 4.08
N THR A 58 -4.92 -12.77 3.02
CA THR A 58 -5.84 -12.48 1.92
C THR A 58 -5.16 -12.72 0.58
N GLU A 59 -5.89 -13.35 -0.32
CA GLU A 59 -5.45 -13.58 -1.69
C GLU A 59 -5.97 -12.47 -2.59
N ILE A 60 -5.08 -11.89 -3.40
CA ILE A 60 -5.44 -10.80 -4.30
C ILE A 60 -5.08 -11.13 -5.74
N LYS A 61 -5.80 -10.48 -6.66
CA LYS A 61 -5.42 -10.41 -8.07
C LYS A 61 -4.80 -9.05 -8.31
N VAL A 62 -3.56 -9.04 -8.80
CA VAL A 62 -2.83 -7.80 -9.09
C VAL A 62 -3.27 -7.26 -10.45
N GLY A 63 -3.60 -5.97 -10.48
CA GLY A 63 -3.94 -5.26 -11.70
C GLY A 63 -2.77 -4.44 -12.23
N ASP A 64 -3.10 -3.32 -12.86
CA ASP A 64 -2.08 -2.46 -13.50
C ASP A 64 -1.23 -1.71 -12.47
N LEU A 65 0.01 -1.44 -12.85
CA LEU A 65 0.88 -0.54 -12.10
C LEU A 65 0.31 0.86 -12.20
N ILE A 66 0.07 1.49 -11.04
CA ILE A 66 -0.41 2.87 -10.99
C ILE A 66 0.76 3.83 -11.21
N ASP A 67 1.82 3.63 -10.43
CA ASP A 67 3.03 4.45 -10.49
C ASP A 67 4.12 3.79 -9.66
N THR A 68 5.36 4.23 -9.89
CA THR A 68 6.49 3.94 -9.02
C THR A 68 6.84 5.23 -8.29
N ILE A 69 6.67 5.24 -6.99
CA ILE A 69 6.93 6.42 -6.16
C ILE A 69 8.38 6.38 -5.68
N GLU A 70 9.10 7.46 -5.94
CA GLU A 70 10.47 7.66 -5.47
C GLU A 70 10.46 8.72 -4.39
N TYR A 71 10.96 8.40 -3.20
CA TYR A 71 10.94 9.32 -2.09
C TYR A 71 12.21 9.20 -1.24
N ASP A 72 12.82 10.34 -0.92
CA ASP A 72 14.02 10.39 -0.08
C ASP A 72 13.62 10.64 1.38
N TYR A 73 13.77 9.60 2.21
CA TYR A 73 13.72 9.76 3.66
C TYR A 73 15.13 10.14 4.15
N PRO A 74 15.27 10.66 5.38
CA PRO A 74 16.58 11.13 5.86
C PRO A 74 17.71 10.09 5.78
N THR A 75 17.38 8.80 5.94
CA THR A 75 18.38 7.73 6.03
C THR A 75 18.39 6.78 4.85
N PHE A 76 17.41 6.87 3.94
CA PHE A 76 17.32 5.97 2.79
C PHE A 76 16.44 6.54 1.68
N HIS A 77 16.61 5.98 0.48
CA HIS A 77 15.75 6.26 -0.65
C HIS A 77 14.71 5.15 -0.79
N LEU A 78 13.44 5.51 -0.86
CA LEU A 78 12.35 4.55 -1.06
C LEU A 78 11.94 4.52 -2.54
N SER A 79 11.85 3.32 -3.10
CA SER A 79 11.28 3.09 -4.43
C SER A 79 10.10 2.15 -4.27
N MET A 80 8.88 2.65 -4.49
CA MET A 80 7.65 1.92 -4.22
C MET A 80 6.81 1.72 -5.47
N ASP A 81 6.67 0.46 -5.89
CA ASP A 81 5.80 0.08 -7.01
C ASP A 81 4.38 -0.13 -6.48
N CYS A 82 3.44 0.66 -6.99
CA CYS A 82 2.05 0.68 -6.52
C CYS A 82 1.12 0.09 -7.57
N PHE A 83 0.38 -0.95 -7.19
CA PHE A 83 -0.51 -1.69 -8.10
C PHE A 83 -1.96 -1.63 -7.63
N TRP A 84 -2.88 -1.53 -8.59
CA TRP A 84 -4.28 -1.84 -8.33
C TRP A 84 -4.40 -3.31 -7.96
N ALA A 85 -5.30 -3.65 -7.04
CA ALA A 85 -5.53 -5.03 -6.63
C ALA A 85 -7.00 -5.25 -6.24
N GLU A 86 -7.44 -6.51 -6.37
CA GLU A 86 -8.77 -6.94 -5.96
C GLU A 86 -8.64 -8.17 -5.07
N VAL A 87 -9.48 -8.28 -4.04
CA VAL A 87 -9.54 -9.47 -3.20
C VAL A 87 -10.23 -10.59 -3.97
N THR A 88 -9.58 -11.76 -4.04
CA THR A 88 -10.15 -12.96 -4.66
C THR A 88 -10.53 -14.02 -3.62
N ALA A 89 -9.89 -14.01 -2.44
CA ALA A 89 -10.22 -14.90 -1.34
C ALA A 89 -9.70 -14.30 -0.03
N GLY A 90 -10.36 -14.60 1.07
CA GLY A 90 -10.00 -14.08 2.38
C GLY A 90 -10.84 -12.85 2.73
N HIS A 91 -10.52 -12.22 3.87
CA HIS A 91 -11.34 -11.13 4.41
C HIS A 91 -10.53 -10.02 5.09
N LEU A 92 -9.31 -9.80 4.62
CA LEU A 92 -8.46 -8.69 5.07
C LEU A 92 -8.25 -8.69 6.59
N GLU A 93 -7.74 -9.79 7.12
CA GLU A 93 -7.44 -9.93 8.54
C GLU A 93 -6.21 -9.11 8.93
N LEU A 94 -6.34 -8.23 9.93
CA LEU A 94 -5.22 -7.40 10.38
C LEU A 94 -4.32 -8.19 11.33
N LYS A 95 -3.08 -8.43 10.92
CA LYS A 95 -2.09 -9.14 11.74
C LYS A 95 -1.10 -8.19 12.39
N GLU A 96 -0.71 -7.12 11.68
CA GLU A 96 0.33 -6.18 12.13
C GLU A 96 -0.16 -4.74 12.22
N ALA A 97 -1.15 -4.39 11.43
CA ALA A 97 -1.68 -3.03 11.42
C ALA A 97 -2.54 -2.77 12.65
N GLU A 98 -2.51 -1.54 13.15
CA GLU A 98 -3.29 -1.08 14.29
C GLU A 98 -4.77 -0.90 13.94
N ALA A 99 -5.04 -0.44 12.72
CA ALA A 99 -6.39 -0.18 12.23
C ALA A 99 -6.43 -0.23 10.71
N ALA A 100 -7.63 -0.26 10.15
CA ALA A 100 -7.84 -0.21 8.72
C ALA A 100 -9.13 0.53 8.39
N LYS A 101 -9.18 1.10 7.20
CA LYS A 101 -10.37 1.78 6.69
C LYS A 101 -10.53 1.57 5.20
N TRP A 102 -11.79 1.50 4.76
CA TRP A 102 -12.15 1.65 3.36
C TRP A 102 -12.45 3.12 3.13
N LEU A 103 -11.78 3.73 2.16
CA LEU A 103 -11.90 5.17 1.92
C LEU A 103 -12.47 5.44 0.52
N THR A 104 -13.48 6.30 0.46
CA THR A 104 -13.98 6.85 -0.80
C THR A 104 -13.06 8.00 -1.23
N LYS A 105 -13.23 8.48 -2.47
CA LYS A 105 -12.45 9.62 -2.97
C LYS A 105 -12.49 10.82 -2.02
N ASP A 106 -13.68 11.12 -1.48
CA ASP A 106 -13.86 12.28 -0.59
C ASP A 106 -13.23 12.08 0.78
N GLN A 107 -12.91 10.84 1.14
CA GLN A 107 -12.33 10.50 2.45
C GLN A 107 -10.80 10.38 2.42
N LEU A 108 -10.18 10.49 1.26
CA LEU A 108 -8.72 10.33 1.13
C LEU A 108 -7.93 11.31 2.01
N ASP A 109 -8.47 12.49 2.27
CA ASP A 109 -7.83 13.49 3.13
C ASP A 109 -8.15 13.30 4.61
N SER A 110 -8.95 12.28 4.98
CA SER A 110 -9.38 12.07 6.36
C SER A 110 -8.37 11.37 7.25
N VAL A 111 -7.27 10.88 6.67
CA VAL A 111 -6.22 10.16 7.41
C VAL A 111 -4.86 10.81 7.18
N ALA A 112 -3.95 10.62 8.14
CA ALA A 112 -2.58 11.16 8.07
C ALA A 112 -1.67 10.16 7.32
N TRP A 113 -1.58 10.32 6.02
CA TRP A 113 -0.75 9.46 5.17
C TRP A 113 0.74 9.61 5.47
N LEU A 114 1.49 8.53 5.36
CA LEU A 114 2.96 8.58 5.37
C LEU A 114 3.44 9.39 4.17
N PRO A 115 4.63 10.04 4.29
CA PRO A 115 5.11 10.97 3.26
C PRO A 115 5.12 10.41 1.83
N ALA A 116 5.59 9.18 1.64
CA ALA A 116 5.63 8.57 0.31
C ALA A 116 4.22 8.34 -0.27
N ASP A 117 3.25 8.02 0.59
CA ASP A 117 1.87 7.77 0.16
C ASP A 117 1.13 9.05 -0.24
N ILE A 118 1.50 10.19 0.33
CA ILE A 118 0.89 11.48 -0.02
C ILE A 118 1.04 11.76 -1.52
N THR A 119 2.20 11.47 -2.08
CA THR A 119 2.47 11.66 -3.51
C THR A 119 1.53 10.80 -4.37
N LEU A 120 1.28 9.57 -3.91
CA LEU A 120 0.42 8.63 -4.63
C LEU A 120 -1.06 9.03 -4.57
N ILE A 121 -1.50 9.63 -3.46
CA ILE A 121 -2.91 10.00 -3.25
C ILE A 121 -3.40 10.96 -4.34
N ASP A 122 -2.61 11.95 -4.71
CA ASP A 122 -2.99 12.89 -5.77
C ASP A 122 -3.26 12.17 -7.09
N LYS A 123 -2.45 11.15 -7.38
CA LYS A 123 -2.60 10.37 -8.60
C LYS A 123 -3.83 9.46 -8.55
N ILE A 124 -4.05 8.81 -7.41
CA ILE A 124 -5.19 7.92 -7.20
C ILE A 124 -6.51 8.69 -7.34
N GLN A 125 -6.58 9.91 -6.82
CA GLN A 125 -7.79 10.74 -6.93
C GLN A 125 -8.23 10.94 -8.37
N GLY A 126 -7.30 11.02 -9.29
CA GLY A 126 -7.59 11.15 -10.71
C GLY A 126 -8.24 9.91 -11.34
N TYR A 127 -8.06 8.75 -10.74
CA TYR A 127 -8.66 7.48 -11.21
C TYR A 127 -9.99 7.15 -10.53
N MET A 128 -10.27 7.74 -9.39
CA MET A 128 -11.51 7.49 -8.64
C MET A 128 -12.62 8.41 -9.11
N LYS A 129 -13.82 7.86 -9.23
CA LYS A 129 -14.99 8.60 -9.67
C LYS A 129 -15.79 9.18 -8.52
#